data_18a0f9fe397997efe97e6afa290d6f37
#
_entry.id   18a0f9fe397997efe97e6afa290d6f37
#
_cell.length_a   1.000
_cell.length_b   1.000
_cell.length_c   1.000
_cell.angle_alpha   90.00
_cell.angle_beta   90.00
_cell.angle_gamma   90.00
#
_symmetry.space_group_name_H-M   'P 1'
#
loop_
_entity.id
_entity.type
_entity.pdbx_description
1 polymer ?
#
loop_
_entity_poly.entity_id
_entity_poly.type
_entity_poly.pdbx_seq_one_letter_code
_entity_poly.pdbx_strand_id
1 'polypeptide(L)'
;KRGGLQWKYFQYVALLFTEMYLDRYFSDADTFCTDLNTWLRQAKDQSLGLIDFQPYTTDKLNKLAFMCATGSGKTLIMHMNILQFLHYFKRAKRINSRLSINKVIVLAPNEGMSKQHLDELALSSIPAAMFEKDRGFGKQQDDVIVIDMNKLKEEGKIKTVSVDSFEQNNLVLVDEGHRGLSGDVWYDYRTRLSEEGFAF
;
A
#
# COMPACT_ATOMS: atom_id res chain seq x y z
N LYS A 1 14.06 0.29 18.48
CA LYS A 1 14.44 -1.01 17.87
C LYS A 1 13.60 -2.10 18.52
N ARG A 2 12.92 -2.92 17.73
CA ARG A 2 12.14 -4.08 18.17
C ARG A 2 13.10 -5.20 18.54
N GLY A 3 13.58 -5.26 19.79
CA GLY A 3 14.44 -6.35 20.29
C GLY A 3 13.66 -7.65 20.39
N GLY A 4 14.26 -8.78 19.96
CA GLY A 4 13.67 -10.10 20.14
C GLY A 4 12.51 -10.48 19.22
N LEU A 5 12.23 -9.69 18.16
CA LEU A 5 11.20 -10.03 17.21
C LEU A 5 11.55 -11.31 16.45
N GLN A 6 10.65 -12.29 16.51
CA GLN A 6 10.75 -13.51 15.72
C GLN A 6 9.60 -13.55 14.72
N TRP A 7 9.93 -13.70 13.44
CA TRP A 7 8.96 -13.85 12.38
C TRP A 7 8.23 -15.19 12.50
N LYS A 8 6.92 -15.15 12.46
CA LYS A 8 6.11 -16.35 12.30
C LYS A 8 6.16 -16.82 10.85
N TYR A 9 6.03 -18.12 10.62
CA TYR A 9 6.12 -18.73 9.29
C TYR A 9 5.25 -18.01 8.25
N PHE A 10 3.97 -17.77 8.56
CA PHE A 10 3.06 -17.11 7.62
C PHE A 10 3.44 -15.66 7.31
N GLN A 11 4.02 -14.93 8.28
CA GLN A 11 4.54 -13.57 8.05
C GLN A 11 5.74 -13.62 7.08
N TYR A 12 6.65 -14.56 7.31
CA TYR A 12 7.79 -14.78 6.41
C TYR A 12 7.32 -15.10 4.99
N VAL A 13 6.34 -15.99 4.84
CA VAL A 13 5.77 -16.36 3.53
C VAL A 13 5.12 -15.14 2.86
N ALA A 14 4.35 -14.34 3.60
CA ALA A 14 3.75 -13.11 3.08
C ALA A 14 4.80 -12.15 2.53
N LEU A 15 5.89 -11.94 3.27
CA LEU A 15 6.99 -11.07 2.85
C LEU A 15 7.73 -11.64 1.62
N LEU A 16 7.96 -12.95 1.57
CA LEU A 16 8.60 -13.61 0.44
C LEU A 16 7.78 -13.43 -0.85
N PHE A 17 6.47 -13.66 -0.79
CA PHE A 17 5.60 -13.46 -1.95
C PHE A 17 5.54 -12.00 -2.37
N THR A 18 5.54 -11.06 -1.43
CA THR A 18 5.61 -9.62 -1.74
C THR A 18 6.90 -9.30 -2.49
N GLU A 19 8.02 -9.83 -2.02
CA GLU A 19 9.32 -9.62 -2.63
C GLU A 19 9.36 -10.16 -4.07
N MET A 20 8.90 -11.39 -4.27
CA MET A 20 8.79 -12.00 -5.60
C MET A 20 7.86 -11.20 -6.52
N TYR A 21 6.75 -10.69 -5.99
CA TYR A 21 5.80 -9.86 -6.74
C TYR A 21 6.46 -8.56 -7.19
N LEU A 22 7.07 -7.82 -6.26
CA LEU A 22 7.69 -6.53 -6.55
C LEU A 22 8.90 -6.67 -7.48
N ASP A 23 9.70 -7.72 -7.31
CA ASP A 23 10.82 -8.00 -8.21
C ASP A 23 10.34 -8.16 -9.66
N ARG A 24 9.31 -8.95 -9.88
CA ARG A 24 8.73 -9.17 -11.21
C ARG A 24 8.02 -7.94 -11.75
N TYR A 25 7.22 -7.27 -10.91
CA TYR A 25 6.51 -6.06 -11.28
C TYR A 25 7.44 -4.95 -11.78
N PHE A 26 8.55 -4.72 -11.08
CA PHE A 26 9.50 -3.69 -11.45
C PHE A 26 10.51 -4.12 -12.54
N SER A 27 10.67 -5.41 -12.77
CA SER A 27 11.59 -5.92 -13.81
C SER A 27 10.93 -6.02 -15.17
N ASP A 28 9.75 -6.64 -15.24
CA ASP A 28 8.98 -6.85 -16.47
C ASP A 28 7.51 -7.13 -16.13
N ALA A 29 6.72 -6.07 -16.01
CA ALA A 29 5.31 -6.15 -15.67
C ALA A 29 4.46 -6.86 -16.72
N ASP A 30 4.82 -6.76 -18.00
CA ASP A 30 4.05 -7.37 -19.10
C ASP A 30 4.22 -8.89 -19.11
N THR A 31 5.44 -9.39 -19.00
CA THR A 31 5.71 -10.84 -18.84
C THR A 31 5.06 -11.34 -17.54
N PHE A 32 5.16 -10.60 -16.46
CA PHE A 32 4.53 -10.98 -15.18
C PHE A 32 3.00 -11.07 -15.30
N CYS A 33 2.35 -10.12 -15.96
CA CYS A 33 0.92 -10.14 -16.24
C CYS A 33 0.51 -11.38 -17.06
N THR A 34 1.30 -11.72 -18.07
CA THR A 34 1.08 -12.89 -18.93
C THR A 34 1.16 -14.19 -18.11
N ASP A 35 2.14 -14.33 -17.25
CA ASP A 35 2.31 -15.51 -16.40
C ASP A 35 1.15 -15.64 -15.38
N LEU A 36 0.74 -14.53 -14.73
CA LEU A 36 -0.40 -14.53 -13.83
C LEU A 36 -1.69 -14.97 -14.54
N ASN A 37 -1.92 -14.49 -15.76
CA ASN A 37 -3.08 -14.89 -16.55
C ASN A 37 -3.02 -16.36 -17.01
N THR A 38 -1.84 -16.87 -17.22
CA THR A 38 -1.65 -18.30 -17.52
C THR A 38 -2.01 -19.16 -16.32
N TRP A 39 -1.57 -18.79 -15.13
CA TRP A 39 -1.93 -19.48 -13.88
C TRP A 39 -3.42 -19.34 -13.56
N LEU A 40 -4.00 -18.18 -13.81
CA LEU A 40 -5.43 -17.96 -13.61
C LEU A 40 -6.26 -18.88 -14.52
N ARG A 41 -5.90 -19.06 -15.78
CA ARG A 41 -6.55 -20.01 -16.69
C ARG A 41 -6.47 -21.44 -16.18
N GLN A 42 -5.27 -21.88 -15.77
CA GLN A 42 -5.08 -23.22 -15.20
C GLN A 42 -5.92 -23.43 -13.94
N ALA A 43 -6.00 -22.44 -13.05
CA ALA A 43 -6.82 -22.50 -11.85
C ALA A 43 -8.33 -22.57 -12.17
N LYS A 44 -8.80 -21.82 -13.19
CA LYS A 44 -10.19 -21.89 -13.67
C LYS A 44 -10.50 -23.28 -14.20
N ASP A 45 -9.65 -23.85 -15.02
CA ASP A 45 -9.84 -25.20 -15.58
C ASP A 45 -9.90 -26.27 -14.49
N GLN A 46 -9.02 -26.19 -13.49
CA GLN A 46 -8.98 -27.13 -12.35
C GLN A 46 -10.16 -26.95 -11.40
N SER A 47 -10.72 -25.76 -11.29
CA SER A 47 -11.83 -25.46 -10.37
C SER A 47 -13.21 -25.82 -10.89
N LEU A 48 -13.32 -26.41 -12.09
CA LEU A 48 -14.58 -26.73 -12.75
C LEU A 48 -15.54 -25.52 -12.85
N GLY A 49 -14.97 -24.32 -13.03
CA GLY A 49 -15.76 -23.09 -13.18
C GLY A 49 -16.17 -22.41 -11.86
N LEU A 50 -15.70 -22.88 -10.71
CA LEU A 50 -15.94 -22.20 -9.42
C LEU A 50 -15.16 -20.90 -9.28
N ILE A 51 -14.07 -20.72 -10.06
CA ILE A 51 -13.28 -19.51 -10.08
C ILE A 51 -13.64 -18.72 -11.34
N ASP A 52 -14.26 -17.54 -11.15
CA ASP A 52 -14.61 -16.63 -12.26
C ASP A 52 -13.97 -15.24 -12.04
N PHE A 53 -12.65 -15.18 -12.10
CA PHE A 53 -11.93 -13.92 -12.11
C PHE A 53 -11.67 -13.45 -13.55
N GLN A 54 -11.76 -12.14 -13.76
CA GLN A 54 -11.35 -11.52 -15.02
C GLN A 54 -9.83 -11.56 -15.14
N PRO A 55 -9.30 -11.66 -16.36
CA PRO A 55 -7.86 -11.57 -16.59
C PRO A 55 -7.27 -10.27 -16.03
N TYR A 56 -6.04 -10.37 -15.54
CA TYR A 56 -5.27 -9.20 -15.14
C TYR A 56 -4.86 -8.38 -16.36
N THR A 57 -4.73 -7.08 -16.16
CA THR A 57 -4.09 -6.15 -17.08
C THR A 57 -2.92 -5.49 -16.37
N THR A 58 -1.89 -5.10 -17.09
CA THR A 58 -0.63 -4.58 -16.51
C THR A 58 -0.88 -3.37 -15.61
N ASP A 59 -1.83 -2.49 -15.98
CA ASP A 59 -2.22 -1.32 -15.21
C ASP A 59 -2.88 -1.64 -13.87
N LYS A 60 -3.38 -2.87 -13.68
CA LYS A 60 -4.01 -3.33 -12.43
C LYS A 60 -3.06 -4.08 -11.50
N LEU A 61 -1.82 -4.32 -11.91
CA LEU A 61 -0.82 -4.97 -11.07
C LEU A 61 -0.25 -4.07 -9.98
N ASN A 62 -0.62 -2.81 -9.95
CA ASN A 62 -0.18 -1.86 -8.94
C ASN A 62 -0.96 -1.93 -7.62
N LYS A 63 -1.71 -2.99 -7.38
CA LYS A 63 -2.52 -3.17 -6.15
C LYS A 63 -2.33 -4.58 -5.60
N LEU A 64 -1.94 -4.68 -4.34
CA LEU A 64 -1.70 -5.94 -3.65
C LEU A 64 -2.42 -5.95 -2.29
N ALA A 65 -3.28 -6.93 -2.06
CA ALA A 65 -4.07 -7.03 -0.83
C ALA A 65 -3.61 -8.20 0.03
N PHE A 66 -3.58 -7.97 1.35
CA PHE A 66 -3.26 -8.99 2.35
C PHE A 66 -4.48 -9.27 3.22
N MET A 67 -4.88 -10.53 3.29
CA MET A 67 -5.91 -11.00 4.20
C MET A 67 -5.24 -11.63 5.42
N CYS A 68 -5.26 -10.93 6.54
CA CYS A 68 -4.61 -11.36 7.77
C CYS A 68 -5.59 -11.35 8.94
N ALA A 69 -5.56 -12.37 9.79
CA ALA A 69 -6.36 -12.41 11.01
C ALA A 69 -5.98 -11.28 11.98
N THR A 70 -6.90 -10.89 12.86
CA THR A 70 -6.61 -9.95 13.94
C THR A 70 -5.50 -10.50 14.84
N GLY A 71 -4.56 -9.66 15.25
CA GLY A 71 -3.40 -10.07 16.06
C GLY A 71 -2.32 -10.84 15.31
N SER A 72 -2.41 -10.98 13.98
CA SER A 72 -1.39 -11.66 13.17
C SER A 72 -0.12 -10.83 12.93
N GLY A 73 -0.10 -9.56 13.33
CA GLY A 73 1.01 -8.64 13.08
C GLY A 73 0.95 -7.95 11.72
N LYS A 74 -0.25 -7.65 11.22
CA LYS A 74 -0.48 -6.89 9.98
C LYS A 74 0.37 -5.64 9.87
N THR A 75 0.42 -4.84 10.95
CA THR A 75 1.22 -3.61 11.02
C THR A 75 2.69 -3.85 10.71
N LEU A 76 3.25 -4.96 11.19
CA LEU A 76 4.64 -5.30 10.93
C LEU A 76 4.87 -5.71 9.47
N ILE A 77 3.94 -6.48 8.89
CA ILE A 77 3.97 -6.82 7.45
C ILE A 77 3.90 -5.53 6.63
N MET A 78 2.99 -4.61 6.97
CA MET A 78 2.85 -3.31 6.29
C MET A 78 4.15 -2.49 6.34
N HIS A 79 4.84 -2.45 7.50
CA HIS A 79 6.13 -1.76 7.59
C HIS A 79 7.19 -2.38 6.67
N MET A 80 7.23 -3.72 6.61
CA MET A 80 8.14 -4.41 5.69
C MET A 80 7.78 -4.16 4.24
N ASN A 81 6.48 -4.10 3.90
CA ASN A 81 6.04 -3.79 2.54
C ASN A 81 6.51 -2.40 2.08
N ILE A 82 6.53 -1.40 2.98
CA ILE A 82 7.13 -0.08 2.70
C ILE A 82 8.61 -0.25 2.31
N LEU A 83 9.38 -0.96 3.13
CA LEU A 83 10.81 -1.13 2.92
C LEU A 83 11.10 -1.94 1.65
N GLN A 84 10.36 -3.02 1.41
CA GLN A 84 10.49 -3.85 0.20
C GLN A 84 10.15 -3.03 -1.05
N PHE A 85 9.02 -2.31 -1.05
CA PHE A 85 8.66 -1.46 -2.16
C PHE A 85 9.75 -0.42 -2.47
N LEU A 86 10.21 0.31 -1.47
CA LEU A 86 11.24 1.33 -1.66
C LEU A 86 12.57 0.73 -2.16
N HIS A 87 12.89 -0.50 -1.75
CA HIS A 87 14.08 -1.22 -2.23
C HIS A 87 13.95 -1.51 -3.74
N TYR A 88 12.88 -2.17 -4.17
CA TYR A 88 12.67 -2.54 -5.57
C TYR A 88 12.46 -1.33 -6.46
N PHE A 89 11.72 -0.33 -5.98
CA PHE A 89 11.55 0.95 -6.67
C PHE A 89 12.89 1.66 -6.91
N LYS A 90 13.74 1.78 -5.89
CA LYS A 90 15.08 2.39 -6.03
C LYS A 90 15.95 1.62 -7.04
N ARG A 91 15.85 0.29 -7.06
CA ARG A 91 16.55 -0.55 -8.04
C ARG A 91 16.04 -0.27 -9.45
N ALA A 92 14.74 -0.28 -9.67
CA ALA A 92 14.11 0.00 -10.96
C ALA A 92 14.39 1.42 -11.45
N LYS A 93 14.37 2.42 -10.56
CA LYS A 93 14.67 3.82 -10.88
C LYS A 93 16.09 4.04 -11.42
N ARG A 94 17.05 3.20 -11.03
CA ARG A 94 18.42 3.25 -11.59
C ARG A 94 18.45 2.87 -13.05
N ILE A 95 17.50 2.02 -13.50
CA ILE A 95 17.39 1.56 -14.89
C ILE A 95 16.48 2.51 -15.67
N ASN A 96 15.36 2.91 -15.08
CA ASN A 96 14.40 3.84 -15.66
C ASN A 96 14.27 5.09 -14.77
N SER A 97 15.01 6.14 -15.10
CA SER A 97 15.04 7.40 -14.33
C SER A 97 13.70 8.16 -14.32
N ARG A 98 12.77 7.82 -15.21
CA ARG A 98 11.42 8.44 -15.26
C ARG A 98 10.50 7.95 -14.15
N LEU A 99 10.82 6.81 -13.53
CA LEU A 99 10.04 6.33 -12.41
C LEU A 99 10.10 7.33 -11.25
N SER A 100 8.94 7.68 -10.72
CA SER A 100 8.79 8.56 -9.56
C SER A 100 7.73 8.00 -8.61
N ILE A 101 7.85 8.34 -7.36
CA ILE A 101 6.80 8.21 -6.34
C ILE A 101 6.79 9.53 -5.60
N ASN A 102 5.61 10.12 -5.45
CA ASN A 102 5.47 11.42 -4.81
C ASN A 102 5.52 11.32 -3.29
N LYS A 103 4.71 10.44 -2.72
CA LYS A 103 4.58 10.29 -1.26
C LYS A 103 4.39 8.82 -0.86
N VAL A 104 4.73 8.51 0.37
CA VAL A 104 4.35 7.24 1.03
C VAL A 104 3.28 7.58 2.06
N ILE A 105 2.09 7.04 1.89
CA ILE A 105 0.90 7.39 2.67
C ILE A 105 0.38 6.16 3.39
N VAL A 106 0.20 6.24 4.71
CA VAL A 106 -0.53 5.25 5.50
C VAL A 106 -1.90 5.80 5.83
N LEU A 107 -2.94 5.15 5.34
CA LEU A 107 -4.33 5.48 5.64
C LEU A 107 -4.82 4.68 6.82
N ALA A 108 -5.21 5.36 7.88
CA ALA A 108 -5.77 4.77 9.09
C ALA A 108 -7.27 5.11 9.22
N PRO A 109 -8.09 4.21 9.78
CA PRO A 109 -9.53 4.42 9.90
C PRO A 109 -9.94 5.56 10.84
N ASN A 110 -9.09 5.93 11.79
CA ASN A 110 -9.34 6.99 12.76
C ASN A 110 -8.05 7.55 13.36
N GLU A 111 -8.18 8.66 14.10
CA GLU A 111 -7.05 9.36 14.71
C GLU A 111 -6.28 8.51 15.74
N GLY A 112 -6.98 7.69 16.53
CA GLY A 112 -6.34 6.82 17.53
C GLY A 112 -5.40 5.81 16.86
N MET A 113 -5.86 5.17 15.77
CA MET A 113 -5.04 4.26 14.99
C MET A 113 -3.91 4.99 14.24
N SER A 114 -4.14 6.20 13.79
CA SER A 114 -3.07 7.02 13.19
C SER A 114 -1.92 7.28 14.17
N LYS A 115 -2.23 7.61 15.42
CA LYS A 115 -1.20 7.77 16.47
C LYS A 115 -0.48 6.47 16.76
N GLN A 116 -1.21 5.35 16.84
CA GLN A 116 -0.62 4.02 17.01
C GLN A 116 0.35 3.68 15.86
N HIS A 117 -0.02 3.98 14.61
CA HIS A 117 0.88 3.76 13.46
C HIS A 117 2.15 4.59 13.56
N LEU A 118 2.09 5.84 14.02
CA LEU A 118 3.31 6.65 14.23
C LEU A 118 4.26 6.00 15.23
N ASP A 119 3.73 5.57 16.40
CA ASP A 119 4.54 4.92 17.43
C ASP A 119 5.16 3.61 16.92
N GLU A 120 4.39 2.81 16.21
CA GLU A 120 4.82 1.55 15.63
C GLU A 120 5.87 1.74 14.51
N LEU A 121 5.72 2.76 13.65
CA LEU A 121 6.70 3.13 12.62
C LEU A 121 8.01 3.59 13.25
N ALA A 122 7.95 4.39 14.32
CA ALA A 122 9.12 4.81 15.08
C ALA A 122 9.87 3.61 15.68
N LEU A 123 9.15 2.62 16.25
CA LEU A 123 9.76 1.37 16.73
C LEU A 123 10.43 0.57 15.61
N SER A 124 9.95 0.68 14.38
CA SER A 124 10.55 0.05 13.20
C SER A 124 11.66 0.89 12.55
N SER A 125 11.99 2.05 13.13
CA SER A 125 12.98 3.02 12.61
C SER A 125 12.61 3.52 11.20
N ILE A 126 11.32 3.64 10.92
CA ILE A 126 10.78 4.24 9.70
C ILE A 126 10.34 5.66 10.04
N PRO A 127 10.97 6.70 9.46
CA PRO A 127 10.55 8.08 9.67
C PRO A 127 9.10 8.29 9.22
N ALA A 128 8.28 8.88 10.08
CA ALA A 128 6.88 9.13 9.78
C ALA A 128 6.38 10.38 10.49
N ALA A 129 5.40 11.05 9.89
CA ALA A 129 4.75 12.21 10.49
C ALA A 129 3.22 12.12 10.30
N MET A 130 2.47 12.67 11.26
CA MET A 130 1.05 12.89 11.07
C MET A 130 0.81 13.97 10.04
N PHE A 131 -0.13 13.74 9.15
CA PHE A 131 -0.56 14.80 8.25
C PHE A 131 -1.17 15.97 9.01
N GLU A 132 -0.62 17.17 8.83
CA GLU A 132 -1.13 18.42 9.37
C GLU A 132 -1.34 19.42 8.22
N LYS A 133 -2.56 19.93 8.07
CA LYS A 133 -2.94 20.87 6.99
C LYS A 133 -2.06 22.10 6.95
N ASP A 134 -1.72 22.66 8.11
CA ASP A 134 -1.01 23.93 8.25
C ASP A 134 0.50 23.81 7.99
N ARG A 135 1.04 22.61 8.09
CA ARG A 135 2.47 22.33 7.84
C ARG A 135 2.76 21.93 6.40
N GLY A 136 1.71 21.64 5.63
CA GLY A 136 1.85 21.10 4.28
C GLY A 136 2.49 19.70 4.30
N PHE A 137 2.90 19.24 3.14
CA PHE A 137 3.70 18.03 3.03
C PHE A 137 5.12 18.37 3.49
N GLY A 138 5.59 17.75 4.58
CA GLY A 138 6.87 18.03 5.20
C GLY A 138 8.03 18.09 4.20
N LYS A 139 9.05 18.87 4.51
CA LYS A 139 10.20 19.12 3.62
C LYS A 139 11.06 17.90 3.31
N GLN A 140 10.84 16.77 3.98
CA GLN A 140 11.55 15.51 3.72
C GLN A 140 10.69 14.61 2.86
N GLN A 141 11.13 14.42 1.64
CA GLN A 141 10.46 13.64 0.58
C GLN A 141 10.35 12.13 0.92
N ASP A 142 11.05 11.67 1.93
CA ASP A 142 11.17 10.26 2.31
C ASP A 142 10.36 9.87 3.56
N ASP A 143 9.65 10.81 4.21
CA ASP A 143 8.88 10.50 5.41
C ASP A 143 7.52 9.89 5.06
N VAL A 144 7.14 8.84 5.80
CA VAL A 144 5.81 8.26 5.70
C VAL A 144 4.80 9.24 6.29
N ILE A 145 3.75 9.56 5.53
CA ILE A 145 2.66 10.41 5.97
C ILE A 145 1.53 9.52 6.51
N VAL A 146 1.21 9.66 7.78
CA VAL A 146 0.06 8.95 8.38
C VAL A 146 -1.14 9.88 8.40
N ILE A 147 -2.25 9.45 7.81
CA ILE A 147 -3.47 10.24 7.73
C ILE A 147 -4.70 9.46 8.19
N ASP A 148 -5.53 10.11 8.98
CA ASP A 148 -6.87 9.65 9.33
C ASP A 148 -7.83 9.93 8.18
N MET A 149 -8.53 8.91 7.73
CA MET A 149 -9.56 9.01 6.68
C MET A 149 -10.59 10.08 6.91
N ASN A 150 -10.99 10.33 8.16
CA ASN A 150 -11.98 11.35 8.46
C ASN A 150 -11.48 12.76 8.14
N LYS A 151 -10.18 12.93 7.90
CA LYS A 151 -9.57 14.19 7.48
C LYS A 151 -9.60 14.39 5.95
N LEU A 152 -9.91 13.36 5.17
CA LEU A 152 -9.98 13.42 3.69
C LEU A 152 -11.35 13.83 3.14
N LYS A 153 -12.25 14.40 3.93
CA LYS A 153 -13.59 14.78 3.45
C LYS A 153 -13.55 16.06 2.64
N GLU A 154 -14.19 16.04 1.48
CA GLU A 154 -14.22 17.16 0.54
C GLU A 154 -15.02 18.39 1.02
N GLU A 155 -15.88 18.28 2.03
CA GLU A 155 -16.77 19.36 2.43
C GLU A 155 -16.74 19.69 3.93
N GLY A 156 -16.59 20.97 4.23
CA GLY A 156 -17.34 21.66 5.29
C GLY A 156 -16.71 21.72 6.67
N LYS A 157 -15.51 21.23 6.94
CA LYS A 157 -14.83 21.46 8.25
C LYS A 157 -13.40 21.96 8.08
N ILE A 158 -13.04 22.92 8.93
CA ILE A 158 -11.73 23.63 8.93
C ILE A 158 -10.50 22.66 8.94
N LYS A 159 -10.71 21.39 9.31
CA LYS A 159 -9.65 20.38 9.43
C LYS A 159 -9.60 19.34 8.29
N THR A 160 -10.40 19.49 7.26
CA THR A 160 -10.45 18.54 6.14
C THR A 160 -9.58 19.00 4.98
N VAL A 161 -9.00 18.05 4.24
CA VAL A 161 -8.14 18.28 3.08
C VAL A 161 -8.69 17.50 1.90
N SER A 162 -8.72 18.14 0.73
CA SER A 162 -9.08 17.43 -0.50
C SER A 162 -8.04 16.36 -0.82
N VAL A 163 -8.53 15.20 -1.30
CA VAL A 163 -7.68 14.12 -1.80
C VAL A 163 -6.76 14.60 -2.92
N ASP A 164 -7.22 15.52 -3.75
CA ASP A 164 -6.44 16.08 -4.86
C ASP A 164 -5.19 16.85 -4.42
N SER A 165 -5.17 17.32 -3.15
CA SER A 165 -3.98 17.98 -2.60
C SER A 165 -2.78 17.03 -2.42
N PHE A 166 -3.01 15.72 -2.46
CA PHE A 166 -1.93 14.73 -2.33
C PHE A 166 -1.25 14.39 -3.65
N GLU A 167 -1.78 14.92 -4.77
CA GLU A 167 -1.34 14.55 -6.12
C GLU A 167 -1.52 13.04 -6.38
N GLN A 168 -1.19 12.60 -7.56
CA GLN A 168 -1.22 11.19 -7.94
C GLN A 168 0.16 10.54 -7.74
N ASN A 169 0.29 9.26 -8.08
CA ASN A 169 1.54 8.53 -8.08
C ASN A 169 2.16 8.38 -6.67
N ASN A 170 1.35 7.95 -5.72
CA ASN A 170 1.78 7.68 -4.35
C ASN A 170 1.92 6.18 -4.08
N LEU A 171 2.74 5.83 -3.10
CA LEU A 171 2.66 4.54 -2.43
C LEU A 171 1.64 4.66 -1.29
N VAL A 172 0.52 3.95 -1.40
CA VAL A 172 -0.56 4.01 -0.41
C VAL A 172 -0.68 2.69 0.33
N LEU A 173 -0.63 2.72 1.64
CA LEU A 173 -0.87 1.57 2.51
C LEU A 173 -2.17 1.79 3.28
N VAL A 174 -3.08 0.83 3.19
CA VAL A 174 -4.44 0.96 3.76
C VAL A 174 -4.60 -0.03 4.90
N ASP A 175 -4.70 0.48 6.12
CA ASP A 175 -5.05 -0.36 7.26
C ASP A 175 -6.57 -0.56 7.35
N GLU A 176 -6.98 -1.77 7.70
CA GLU A 176 -8.40 -2.16 7.80
C GLU A 176 -9.21 -1.85 6.52
N GLY A 177 -8.62 -2.07 5.35
CA GLY A 177 -9.22 -1.76 4.05
C GLY A 177 -10.61 -2.33 3.80
N HIS A 178 -11.00 -3.38 4.55
CA HIS A 178 -12.35 -3.97 4.50
C HIS A 178 -13.42 -3.06 5.12
N ARG A 179 -13.08 -2.18 6.06
CA ARG A 179 -14.05 -1.29 6.71
C ARG A 179 -14.64 -0.24 5.77
N GLY A 180 -14.00 0.00 4.65
CA GLY A 180 -14.45 0.95 3.64
C GLY A 180 -15.22 0.34 2.47
N LEU A 181 -15.40 -0.99 2.42
CA LEU A 181 -16.09 -1.66 1.32
C LEU A 181 -17.60 -1.35 1.26
N SER A 182 -18.18 -0.83 2.33
CA SER A 182 -19.59 -0.44 2.39
C SER A 182 -19.87 1.03 2.04
N GLY A 183 -18.87 1.82 1.64
CA GLY A 183 -19.01 3.22 1.29
C GLY A 183 -18.22 3.59 0.04
N ASP A 184 -18.93 4.07 -1.01
CA ASP A 184 -18.34 4.49 -2.28
C ASP A 184 -17.22 5.53 -2.12
N VAL A 185 -17.35 6.40 -1.13
CA VAL A 185 -16.41 7.49 -0.81
C VAL A 185 -15.02 6.97 -0.41
N TRP A 186 -14.99 5.89 0.38
CA TRP A 186 -13.72 5.29 0.83
C TRP A 186 -12.94 4.61 -0.31
N TYR A 187 -13.69 3.91 -1.13
CA TYR A 187 -13.14 3.30 -2.34
C TYR A 187 -12.58 4.36 -3.29
N ASP A 188 -13.31 5.45 -3.46
CA ASP A 188 -12.90 6.59 -4.31
C ASP A 188 -11.60 7.24 -3.81
N TYR A 189 -11.54 7.60 -2.52
CA TYR A 189 -10.34 8.22 -1.95
C TYR A 189 -9.09 7.34 -2.10
N ARG A 190 -9.21 6.05 -1.79
CA ARG A 190 -8.12 5.09 -1.96
C ARG A 190 -7.67 5.01 -3.41
N THR A 191 -8.62 4.95 -4.33
CA THR A 191 -8.35 4.82 -5.76
C THR A 191 -7.65 6.06 -6.29
N ARG A 192 -8.13 7.25 -5.97
CA ARG A 192 -7.54 8.53 -6.38
C ARG A 192 -6.14 8.73 -5.81
N LEU A 193 -5.92 8.41 -4.53
CA LEU A 193 -4.61 8.53 -3.90
C LEU A 193 -3.56 7.60 -4.52
N SER A 194 -3.96 6.41 -4.97
CA SER A 194 -3.05 5.42 -5.57
C SER A 194 -3.07 5.42 -7.09
N GLU A 195 -3.76 6.38 -7.71
CA GLU A 195 -3.79 6.53 -9.17
C GLU A 195 -2.37 6.77 -9.69
N GLU A 196 -1.98 6.05 -10.74
CA GLU A 196 -0.61 6.03 -11.28
C GLU A 196 0.48 5.56 -10.30
N GLY A 197 0.15 5.27 -9.05
CA GLY A 197 1.04 4.83 -7.99
C GLY A 197 0.92 3.34 -7.68
N PHE A 198 1.14 2.99 -6.41
CA PHE A 198 1.02 1.61 -5.91
C PHE A 198 0.23 1.58 -4.59
N ALA A 199 -0.54 0.51 -4.35
CA ALA A 199 -1.29 0.32 -3.11
C ALA A 199 -1.08 -1.07 -2.49
N PHE A 200 -0.95 -1.09 -1.15
CA PHE A 200 -1.02 -2.27 -0.31
C PHE A 200 -2.26 -2.27 0.58
#